data_c53aa421a622629c7bca063c3026420f
#
_entry.id   c53aa421a622629c7bca063c3026420f
#
_cell.length_a   1.000
_cell.length_b   1.000
_cell.length_c   1.000
_cell.angle_alpha   90.00
_cell.angle_beta   90.00
_cell.angle_gamma   90.00
#
_symmetry.space_group_name_H-M   'P 1'
#
loop_
_entity.id
_entity.type
_entity.pdbx_description
1 polymer ?
#
loop_
_entity_poly.entity_id
_entity_poly.type
_entity_poly.pdbx_seq_one_letter_code
_entity_poly.pdbx_strand_id
1 'polypeptide(L)'
;MPERGEIWLANLNPRRGTESGKTRPVLILQSQALLDADHPSTLIVPLTMSLVDDAEPLRIRIPASGRLRRNSDLLVDQLRAIDNRHLIQGPMTRLPHALMHRVGEAVREVLDLVEE
;
A
#
# COMPACT_ATOMS: atom_id res chain seq x y z
N MET A 1 11.31 2.49 -11.63
CA MET A 1 11.69 1.90 -10.32
C MET A 1 10.76 2.43 -9.25
N PRO A 2 10.04 1.57 -8.54
CA PRO A 2 9.17 2.04 -7.46
C PRO A 2 9.98 2.61 -6.30
N GLU A 3 9.42 3.61 -5.67
CA GLU A 3 9.99 4.22 -4.47
C GLU A 3 8.98 4.16 -3.32
N ARG A 4 9.50 4.08 -2.11
CA ARG A 4 8.66 4.06 -0.90
C ARG A 4 7.74 5.29 -0.87
N GLY A 5 6.47 5.08 -0.59
CA GLY A 5 5.46 6.13 -0.52
C GLY A 5 4.71 6.37 -1.83
N GLU A 6 5.16 5.75 -2.91
CA GLU A 6 4.46 5.84 -4.19
C GLU A 6 3.31 4.84 -4.26
N ILE A 7 2.25 5.20 -5.00
CA ILE A 7 1.16 4.29 -5.33
C ILE A 7 1.36 3.82 -6.76
N TRP A 8 1.37 2.51 -6.94
CA TRP A 8 1.56 1.83 -8.23
C TRP A 8 0.37 0.94 -8.53
N LEU A 9 0.13 0.70 -9.82
CA LEU A 9 -0.85 -0.30 -10.24
C LEU A 9 -0.19 -1.67 -10.21
N ALA A 10 -0.85 -2.65 -9.60
CA ALA A 10 -0.32 -4.00 -9.47
C ALA A 10 -1.39 -5.04 -9.79
N ASN A 11 -0.94 -6.18 -10.31
CA ASN A 11 -1.80 -7.34 -10.54
C ASN A 11 -1.71 -8.25 -9.31
N LEU A 12 -2.81 -8.33 -8.56
CA LEU A 12 -2.90 -9.12 -7.34
C LEU A 12 -3.66 -10.44 -7.54
N ASN A 13 -3.91 -10.82 -8.77
CA ASN A 13 -4.54 -12.12 -9.08
C ASN A 13 -3.53 -13.27 -8.90
N PRO A 14 -4.01 -14.49 -8.54
CA PRO A 14 -5.39 -14.80 -8.19
C PRO A 14 -5.74 -14.34 -6.77
N ARG A 15 -7.03 -14.02 -6.55
CA ARG A 15 -7.54 -13.73 -5.21
C ARG A 15 -7.57 -15.02 -4.38
N ARG A 16 -7.17 -14.92 -3.11
CA ARG A 16 -7.16 -16.06 -2.19
C ARG A 16 -7.80 -15.66 -0.86
N GLY A 17 -8.90 -16.33 -0.50
CA GLY A 17 -9.61 -16.08 0.75
C GLY A 17 -10.05 -14.61 0.85
N THR A 18 -9.63 -13.94 1.93
CA THR A 18 -9.91 -12.53 2.18
C THR A 18 -8.93 -11.59 1.49
N GLU A 19 -7.89 -12.12 0.84
CA GLU A 19 -6.89 -11.30 0.16
C GLU A 19 -7.50 -10.58 -1.03
N SER A 20 -7.04 -9.34 -1.24
CA SER A 20 -7.42 -8.57 -2.42
C SER A 20 -6.88 -9.23 -3.67
N GLY A 21 -7.74 -9.39 -4.66
CA GLY A 21 -7.35 -9.85 -5.99
C GLY A 21 -7.43 -8.73 -7.01
N LYS A 22 -7.36 -9.07 -8.29
CA LYS A 22 -7.48 -8.15 -9.44
C LYS A 22 -6.31 -7.18 -9.54
N THR A 23 -6.38 -6.35 -10.57
CA THR A 23 -5.48 -5.21 -10.76
C THR A 23 -6.02 -4.06 -9.92
N ARG A 24 -5.18 -3.52 -9.05
CA ARG A 24 -5.56 -2.39 -8.21
C ARG A 24 -4.36 -1.58 -7.77
N PRO A 25 -4.60 -0.32 -7.32
CA PRO A 25 -3.53 0.49 -6.76
C PRO A 25 -2.99 -0.14 -5.47
N VAL A 26 -1.68 -0.04 -5.30
CA VAL A 26 -0.99 -0.49 -4.10
C VAL A 26 0.00 0.57 -3.64
N LEU A 27 0.14 0.72 -2.32
CA LEU A 27 1.17 1.58 -1.73
C LEU A 27 2.47 0.78 -1.60
N ILE A 28 3.56 1.37 -2.07
CA ILE A 28 4.91 0.80 -1.87
C ILE A 28 5.34 1.13 -0.45
N LEU A 29 5.33 0.15 0.42
CA LEU A 29 5.68 0.31 1.83
C LEU A 29 7.10 -0.13 2.15
N GLN A 30 7.71 -0.92 1.29
CA GLN A 30 9.05 -1.45 1.49
C GLN A 30 10.08 -0.36 1.77
N SER A 31 11.10 -0.67 2.59
CA SER A 31 12.17 0.28 2.85
C SER A 31 12.87 0.68 1.55
N GLN A 32 13.26 1.95 1.45
CA GLN A 32 13.93 2.45 0.26
C GLN A 32 15.25 1.72 0.00
N ALA A 33 15.97 1.35 1.07
CA ALA A 33 17.23 0.62 0.94
C ALA A 33 17.07 -0.72 0.20
N LEU A 34 15.98 -1.44 0.48
CA LEU A 34 15.70 -2.71 -0.20
C LEU A 34 15.26 -2.47 -1.65
N LEU A 35 14.49 -1.40 -1.90
CA LEU A 35 14.12 -1.03 -3.27
C LEU A 35 15.35 -0.67 -4.09
N ASP A 36 16.26 0.09 -3.51
CA ASP A 36 17.52 0.50 -4.18
C ASP A 36 18.44 -0.70 -4.45
N ALA A 37 18.34 -1.74 -3.65
CA ALA A 37 19.13 -2.96 -3.80
C ALA A 37 18.49 -3.96 -4.78
N ASP A 38 17.42 -3.57 -5.46
CA ASP A 38 16.70 -4.43 -6.42
C ASP A 38 16.20 -5.74 -5.81
N HIS A 39 15.74 -5.69 -4.55
CA HIS A 39 15.14 -6.86 -3.92
C HIS A 39 13.99 -7.40 -4.78
N PRO A 40 13.92 -8.71 -5.05
CA PRO A 40 12.99 -9.25 -6.07
C PRO A 40 11.51 -9.22 -5.68
N SER A 41 11.19 -8.99 -4.42
CA SER A 41 9.81 -8.81 -3.96
C SER A 41 9.66 -7.47 -3.25
N THR A 42 8.43 -6.97 -3.20
CA THR A 42 8.14 -5.66 -2.60
C THR A 42 6.98 -5.77 -1.63
N LEU A 43 7.17 -5.25 -0.43
CA LEU A 43 6.09 -5.14 0.55
C LEU A 43 5.16 -4.01 0.13
N ILE A 44 3.89 -4.34 -0.04
CA ILE A 44 2.87 -3.40 -0.49
C ILE A 44 1.63 -3.49 0.41
N VAL A 45 0.80 -2.46 0.32
CA VAL A 45 -0.52 -2.44 0.94
C VAL A 45 -1.54 -2.07 -0.12
N PRO A 46 -2.54 -2.91 -0.37
CA PRO A 46 -3.52 -2.62 -1.43
C PRO A 46 -4.50 -1.53 -1.02
N LEU A 47 -5.03 -0.83 -2.02
CA LEU A 47 -6.09 0.14 -1.86
C LEU A 47 -7.40 -0.41 -2.42
N THR A 48 -8.53 0.06 -1.88
CA THR A 48 -9.86 -0.25 -2.38
C THR A 48 -10.68 1.01 -2.51
N MET A 49 -11.57 1.05 -3.50
CA MET A 49 -12.54 2.14 -3.66
C MET A 49 -13.81 1.92 -2.83
N SER A 50 -13.94 0.75 -2.20
CA SER A 50 -15.04 0.45 -1.30
C SER A 50 -14.72 1.03 0.08
N LEU A 51 -15.26 2.21 0.37
CA LEU A 51 -14.88 3.00 1.54
C LEU A 51 -15.61 2.56 2.80
N VAL A 52 -14.90 2.52 3.92
CA VAL A 52 -15.46 2.30 5.25
C VAL A 52 -14.89 3.38 6.16
N ASP A 53 -15.77 4.22 6.71
CA ASP A 53 -15.35 5.31 7.59
C ASP A 53 -14.96 4.80 8.99
N ASP A 54 -14.12 5.58 9.66
CA ASP A 54 -13.75 5.36 11.07
C ASP A 54 -13.18 3.96 11.35
N ALA A 55 -12.37 3.43 10.44
CA ALA A 55 -11.82 2.08 10.53
C ALA A 55 -10.32 2.04 10.83
N GLU A 56 -9.70 3.19 11.13
CA GLU A 56 -8.28 3.21 11.51
C GLU A 56 -8.08 2.45 12.82
N PRO A 57 -7.04 1.62 12.97
CA PRO A 57 -5.85 1.48 12.10
C PRO A 57 -6.00 0.49 10.95
N LEU A 58 -7.12 -0.22 10.85
CA LEU A 58 -7.27 -1.24 9.80
C LEU A 58 -7.37 -0.62 8.40
N ARG A 59 -7.87 0.60 8.33
CA ARG A 59 -7.98 1.34 7.07
C ARG A 59 -7.51 2.77 7.26
N ILE A 60 -6.84 3.31 6.25
CA ILE A 60 -6.45 4.72 6.19
C ILE A 60 -7.05 5.31 4.91
N ARG A 61 -7.83 6.40 5.03
CA ARG A 61 -8.38 7.09 3.88
C ARG A 61 -7.31 7.85 3.12
N ILE A 62 -7.18 7.54 1.84
CA ILE A 62 -6.25 8.19 0.92
C ILE A 62 -7.05 9.05 -0.05
N PRO A 63 -6.90 10.38 0.00
CA PRO A 63 -7.62 11.24 -0.94
C PRO A 63 -7.08 11.09 -2.36
N ALA A 64 -7.96 11.30 -3.32
CA ALA A 64 -7.59 11.30 -4.73
C ALA A 64 -6.48 12.34 -4.98
N SER A 65 -5.47 11.97 -5.75
CA SER A 65 -4.41 12.86 -6.20
C SER A 65 -3.69 12.25 -7.39
N GLY A 66 -3.11 13.10 -8.24
CA GLY A 66 -2.40 12.63 -9.43
C GLY A 66 -3.29 11.72 -10.27
N ARG A 67 -2.79 10.53 -10.58
CA ARG A 67 -3.52 9.53 -11.35
C ARG A 67 -4.42 8.64 -10.48
N LEU A 68 -4.36 8.77 -9.18
CA LEU A 68 -5.33 8.14 -8.28
C LEU A 68 -6.58 9.02 -8.29
N ARG A 69 -7.56 8.65 -9.09
CA ARG A 69 -8.69 9.51 -9.42
C ARG A 69 -9.82 9.50 -8.42
N ARG A 70 -9.81 8.54 -7.49
CA ARG A 70 -10.87 8.41 -6.49
C ARG A 70 -10.26 8.26 -5.11
N ASN A 71 -10.98 8.81 -4.12
CA ASN A 71 -10.66 8.51 -2.73
C ASN A 71 -10.69 7.00 -2.52
N SER A 72 -9.72 6.49 -1.80
CA SER A 72 -9.56 5.04 -1.60
C SER A 72 -9.22 4.78 -0.16
N ASP A 73 -9.47 3.56 0.30
CA ASP A 73 -9.01 3.11 1.61
C ASP A 73 -7.80 2.20 1.44
N LEU A 74 -6.76 2.48 2.20
CA LEU A 74 -5.61 1.62 2.34
C LEU A 74 -5.97 0.47 3.29
N LEU A 75 -5.83 -0.76 2.82
CA LEU A 75 -6.18 -1.96 3.60
C LEU A 75 -4.95 -2.40 4.40
N VAL A 76 -4.73 -1.79 5.56
CA VAL A 76 -3.49 -1.94 6.34
C VAL A 76 -3.23 -3.39 6.74
N ASP A 77 -4.25 -4.13 7.12
CA ASP A 77 -4.13 -5.54 7.52
C ASP A 77 -3.93 -6.50 6.34
N GLN A 78 -3.97 -5.99 5.11
CA GLN A 78 -3.68 -6.76 3.90
C GLN A 78 -2.24 -6.54 3.40
N LEU A 79 -1.39 -5.99 4.25
CA LEU A 79 0.05 -5.84 3.98
C LEU A 79 0.62 -7.17 3.52
N ARG A 80 1.33 -7.19 2.40
CA ARG A 80 1.88 -8.41 1.84
C ARG A 80 3.07 -8.12 0.92
N ALA A 81 3.87 -9.15 0.70
CA ALA A 81 4.93 -9.11 -0.31
C ALA A 81 4.36 -9.59 -1.64
N ILE A 82 4.74 -8.93 -2.71
CA ILE A 82 4.47 -9.39 -4.08
C ILE A 82 5.78 -9.44 -4.86
N ASP A 83 5.85 -10.33 -5.84
CA ASP A 83 6.95 -10.34 -6.80
C ASP A 83 6.90 -9.03 -7.61
N ASN A 84 8.06 -8.43 -7.87
CA ASN A 84 8.13 -7.16 -8.60
C ASN A 84 7.49 -7.23 -9.98
N ARG A 85 7.41 -8.42 -10.58
CA ARG A 85 6.74 -8.62 -11.87
C ARG A 85 5.25 -8.30 -11.84
N HIS A 86 4.64 -8.27 -10.65
CA HIS A 86 3.23 -7.92 -10.50
C HIS A 86 2.99 -6.41 -10.52
N LEU A 87 4.03 -5.59 -10.40
CA LEU A 87 3.91 -4.14 -10.55
C LEU A 87 3.79 -3.81 -12.04
N ILE A 88 2.70 -3.15 -12.42
CA ILE A 88 2.35 -2.92 -13.83
C ILE A 88 2.84 -1.56 -14.31
N GLN A 89 2.45 -0.50 -13.61
CA GLN A 89 2.86 0.85 -13.96
C GLN A 89 2.72 1.80 -12.78
N GLY A 90 3.48 2.87 -12.79
CA GLY A 90 3.45 3.92 -11.80
C GLY A 90 4.58 4.91 -11.99
N PRO A 91 4.72 5.87 -11.07
CA PRO A 91 3.79 6.07 -9.95
C PRO A 91 2.49 6.72 -10.41
N MET A 92 1.39 6.36 -9.76
CA MET A 92 0.11 7.03 -9.94
C MET A 92 0.07 8.34 -9.15
N THR A 93 0.63 8.31 -7.96
CA THR A 93 0.79 9.44 -7.06
C THR A 93 1.80 9.08 -5.98
N ARG A 94 2.14 10.05 -5.15
CA ARG A 94 3.01 9.84 -3.98
C ARG A 94 2.30 10.40 -2.76
N LEU A 95 2.29 9.64 -1.67
CA LEU A 95 1.68 10.11 -0.43
C LEU A 95 2.53 11.20 0.23
N PRO A 96 1.88 12.25 0.75
CA PRO A 96 2.59 13.24 1.56
C PRO A 96 3.24 12.62 2.79
N HIS A 97 4.30 13.24 3.27
CA HIS A 97 5.07 12.73 4.41
C HIS A 97 4.19 12.51 5.65
N ALA A 98 3.30 13.46 5.96
CA ALA A 98 2.39 13.34 7.10
C ALA A 98 1.48 12.13 6.99
N LEU A 99 0.99 11.82 5.80
CA LEU A 99 0.12 10.67 5.57
C LEU A 99 0.92 9.36 5.68
N MET A 100 2.16 9.34 5.17
CA MET A 100 3.05 8.18 5.34
C MET A 100 3.35 7.91 6.81
N HIS A 101 3.47 8.96 7.63
CA HIS A 101 3.66 8.80 9.07
C HIS A 101 2.44 8.12 9.70
N ARG A 102 1.22 8.52 9.34
CA ARG A 102 -0.01 7.86 9.81
C ARG A 102 -0.08 6.40 9.38
N VAL A 103 0.32 6.11 8.15
CA VAL A 103 0.39 4.74 7.65
C VAL A 103 1.36 3.91 8.49
N GLY A 104 2.53 4.44 8.79
CA GLY A 104 3.51 3.78 9.63
C GLY A 104 2.98 3.46 11.02
N GLU A 105 2.29 4.42 11.65
CA GLU A 105 1.68 4.21 12.96
C GLU A 105 0.60 3.11 12.91
N ALA A 106 -0.23 3.11 11.88
CA ALA A 106 -1.26 2.08 11.70
C ALA A 106 -0.65 0.69 11.51
N VAL A 107 0.41 0.59 10.71
CA VAL A 107 1.13 -0.68 10.51
C VAL A 107 1.72 -1.18 11.83
N ARG A 108 2.35 -0.30 12.60
CA ARG A 108 2.90 -0.67 13.92
C ARG A 108 1.81 -1.21 14.83
N GLU A 109 0.65 -0.58 14.85
CA GLU A 109 -0.47 -1.00 15.68
C GLU A 109 -1.04 -2.36 15.24
N VAL A 110 -1.25 -2.52 13.94
CA VAL A 110 -1.79 -3.77 13.39
C VAL A 110 -0.84 -4.95 13.61
N LEU A 111 0.47 -4.70 13.55
CA LEU A 111 1.49 -5.72 13.77
C LEU A 111 1.91 -5.85 15.24
N ASP A 112 1.34 -5.03 16.12
CA ASP A 112 1.67 -5.01 17.55
C ASP A 112 3.16 -4.76 17.80
N LEU A 113 3.76 -3.86 17.02
CA LEU A 113 5.15 -3.46 17.19
C LEU A 113 5.21 -2.30 18.19
N VAL A 114 5.31 -2.64 19.46
CA VAL A 114 5.31 -1.67 20.55
C VAL A 114 6.74 -1.47 21.04
N GLU A 115 7.14 -0.20 21.21
CA GLU A 115 8.39 0.12 21.88
C GLU A 115 8.16 0.10 23.39
N GLU A 116 8.96 -0.68 24.09
CA GLU A 116 8.95 -0.74 25.56
C GLU A 116 9.99 0.20 26.15
#